data_93ce5d53792e3b6e712c1ada236ffd2f
#
_entry.id   93ce5d53792e3b6e712c1ada236ffd2f
#
_cell.length_a   1.000
_cell.length_b   1.000
_cell.length_c   1.000
_cell.angle_alpha   90.00
_cell.angle_beta   90.00
_cell.angle_gamma   90.00
#
_symmetry.space_group_name_H-M   'P 1'
#
loop_
_entity.id
_entity.type
_entity.pdbx_description
1 polymer ?
#
loop_
_entity_poly.entity_id
_entity_poly.type
_entity_poly.pdbx_seq_one_letter_code
_entity_poly.pdbx_strand_id
1 'polypeptide(L)'
;LFGVDVPRIRRIIDSIPENGYIEPHYVQALLHAAGISLVDEFVSNKKEEVVDFARRCGFPVVAKVVGPVHKSDVGGVVLNIKGEQHLALEFDRMMQIPDAKAIMVQPMLKGTELFIGAKYEEKFGHVVLCGLGGIFVEVLKDVSSGLAPLSYEEAYSMIRSVRAYKIIQGTRGQKGVNEDKFAEIIVRLSTLLRFATEIKEMDINPLLATEKAVIAVDARIRIEK
;
A
#
# COMPACT_ATOMS: atom_id res chain seq x y z
N LEU A 1 -20.53 -5.95 2.20
CA LEU A 1 -19.34 -6.39 2.96
C LEU A 1 -19.30 -5.69 4.29
N PHE A 2 -19.22 -6.46 5.38
CA PHE A 2 -19.00 -5.90 6.71
C PHE A 2 -17.70 -5.09 6.74
N GLY A 3 -17.75 -3.87 7.26
CA GLY A 3 -16.57 -3.01 7.43
C GLY A 3 -16.17 -2.17 6.22
N VAL A 4 -17.01 -2.07 5.18
CA VAL A 4 -16.84 -1.07 4.11
C VAL A 4 -17.82 0.08 4.36
N ASP A 5 -17.27 1.26 4.62
CA ASP A 5 -18.05 2.48 4.89
C ASP A 5 -18.28 3.27 3.59
N VAL A 6 -19.32 2.89 2.85
CA VAL A 6 -19.65 3.51 1.55
C VAL A 6 -19.96 5.01 1.68
N PRO A 7 -20.76 5.49 2.65
CA PRO A 7 -20.96 6.93 2.80
C PRO A 7 -19.65 7.71 3.03
N ARG A 8 -18.73 7.14 3.80
CA ARG A 8 -17.42 7.75 4.04
C ARG A 8 -16.57 7.79 2.77
N ILE A 9 -16.56 6.70 1.99
CA ILE A 9 -15.88 6.66 0.69
C ILE A 9 -16.35 7.80 -0.19
N ARG A 10 -17.66 7.98 -0.33
CA ARG A 10 -18.23 9.06 -1.16
C ARG A 10 -17.83 10.44 -0.65
N ARG A 11 -17.94 10.70 0.66
CA ARG A 11 -17.51 11.98 1.24
C ARG A 11 -16.04 12.28 0.96
N ILE A 12 -15.17 11.27 1.05
CA ILE A 12 -13.73 11.44 0.77
C ILE A 12 -13.52 11.80 -0.70
N ILE A 13 -14.09 11.03 -1.63
CA ILE A 13 -13.97 11.30 -3.08
C ILE A 13 -14.47 12.71 -3.41
N ASP A 14 -15.62 13.09 -2.88
CA ASP A 14 -16.22 14.41 -3.15
C ASP A 14 -15.35 15.56 -2.59
N SER A 15 -14.61 15.32 -1.52
CA SER A 15 -13.72 16.30 -0.88
C SER A 15 -12.37 16.49 -1.59
N ILE A 16 -11.95 15.58 -2.47
CA ILE A 16 -10.68 15.68 -3.20
C ILE A 16 -10.78 16.84 -4.20
N PRO A 17 -9.89 17.84 -4.11
CA PRO A 17 -10.06 19.09 -4.89
C PRO A 17 -9.65 18.95 -6.36
N GLU A 18 -8.68 18.08 -6.68
CA GLU A 18 -8.07 18.01 -8.01
C GLU A 18 -7.99 16.59 -8.55
N ASN A 19 -8.05 16.46 -9.86
CA ASN A 19 -7.78 15.20 -10.55
C ASN A 19 -6.28 14.87 -10.51
N GLY A 20 -5.94 13.60 -10.70
CA GLY A 20 -4.58 13.09 -10.70
C GLY A 20 -4.31 12.19 -9.49
N TYR A 21 -3.04 12.00 -9.18
CA TYR A 21 -2.65 11.26 -7.98
C TYR A 21 -2.99 12.06 -6.74
N ILE A 22 -3.77 11.44 -5.86
CA ILE A 22 -4.24 12.09 -4.63
C ILE A 22 -3.18 12.05 -3.52
N GLU A 23 -3.30 13.00 -2.59
CA GLU A 23 -2.37 13.08 -1.46
C GLU A 23 -2.48 11.86 -0.53
N PRO A 24 -1.38 11.50 0.17
CA PRO A 24 -1.34 10.31 1.03
C PRO A 24 -2.46 10.22 2.07
N HIS A 25 -2.89 11.33 2.65
CA HIS A 25 -3.96 11.32 3.64
C HIS A 25 -5.32 10.92 3.07
N TYR A 26 -5.60 11.23 1.79
CA TYR A 26 -6.80 10.74 1.10
C TYR A 26 -6.70 9.25 0.79
N VAL A 27 -5.51 8.79 0.36
CA VAL A 27 -5.25 7.37 0.13
C VAL A 27 -5.51 6.56 1.39
N GLN A 28 -4.96 6.98 2.52
CA GLN A 28 -5.17 6.34 3.82
C GLN A 28 -6.65 6.32 4.21
N ALA A 29 -7.33 7.46 4.07
CA ALA A 29 -8.74 7.58 4.41
C ALA A 29 -9.62 6.64 3.57
N LEU A 30 -9.36 6.52 2.26
CA LEU A 30 -10.10 5.62 1.37
C LEU A 30 -9.87 4.15 1.71
N LEU A 31 -8.61 3.73 1.91
CA LEU A 31 -8.29 2.35 2.29
C LEU A 31 -8.88 2.00 3.65
N HIS A 32 -8.82 2.91 4.60
CA HIS A 32 -9.43 2.73 5.92
C HIS A 32 -10.95 2.59 5.82
N ALA A 33 -11.61 3.42 5.02
CA ALA A 33 -13.05 3.33 4.76
C ALA A 33 -13.44 2.02 4.07
N ALA A 34 -12.54 1.45 3.26
CA ALA A 34 -12.71 0.13 2.65
C ALA A 34 -12.40 -1.03 3.61
N GLY A 35 -11.92 -0.76 4.81
CA GLY A 35 -11.54 -1.78 5.80
C GLY A 35 -10.22 -2.49 5.48
N ILE A 36 -9.32 -1.84 4.75
CA ILE A 36 -8.00 -2.36 4.43
C ILE A 36 -7.00 -1.84 5.47
N SER A 37 -6.31 -2.77 6.14
CA SER A 37 -5.33 -2.43 7.16
C SER A 37 -4.07 -1.83 6.55
N LEU A 38 -3.67 -0.67 7.07
CA LEU A 38 -2.45 0.04 6.70
C LEU A 38 -1.42 -0.02 7.81
N VAL A 39 -0.15 0.08 7.44
CA VAL A 39 0.92 0.32 8.41
C VAL A 39 0.72 1.69 9.04
N ASP A 40 1.01 1.78 10.35
CA ASP A 40 1.06 3.07 11.02
C ASP A 40 2.16 3.92 10.41
N GLU A 41 1.85 5.20 10.13
CA GLU A 41 2.82 6.14 9.61
C GLU A 41 2.62 7.52 10.19
N PHE A 42 3.71 8.28 10.25
CA PHE A 42 3.71 9.64 10.72
C PHE A 42 4.58 10.51 9.81
N VAL A 43 4.07 11.67 9.45
CA VAL A 43 4.74 12.63 8.58
C VAL A 43 4.91 13.94 9.31
N SER A 44 6.15 14.42 9.42
CA SER A 44 6.44 15.74 9.97
C SER A 44 7.72 16.32 9.37
N ASN A 45 7.82 17.64 9.39
CA ASN A 45 9.05 18.38 9.10
C ASN A 45 9.83 18.76 10.38
N LYS A 46 9.36 18.27 11.53
CA LYS A 46 10.02 18.47 12.82
C LYS A 46 10.63 17.16 13.31
N LYS A 47 11.95 17.19 13.51
CA LYS A 47 12.73 16.02 13.90
C LYS A 47 12.23 15.38 15.19
N GLU A 48 11.94 16.18 16.20
CA GLU A 48 11.50 15.71 17.51
C GLU A 48 10.19 14.91 17.42
N GLU A 49 9.24 15.37 16.61
CA GLU A 49 7.96 14.70 16.42
C GLU A 49 8.13 13.34 15.72
N VAL A 50 9.01 13.26 14.72
CA VAL A 50 9.33 12.03 14.00
C VAL A 50 10.02 11.02 14.91
N VAL A 51 10.99 11.48 15.71
CA VAL A 51 11.70 10.63 16.69
C VAL A 51 10.74 10.12 17.78
N ASP A 52 9.86 10.97 18.28
CA ASP A 52 8.86 10.58 19.28
C ASP A 52 7.89 9.53 18.76
N PHE A 53 7.44 9.66 17.51
CA PHE A 53 6.63 8.64 16.88
C PHE A 53 7.37 7.30 16.80
N ALA A 54 8.63 7.31 16.30
CA ALA A 54 9.45 6.11 16.17
C ALA A 54 9.69 5.42 17.51
N ARG A 55 9.91 6.22 18.57
CA ARG A 55 10.05 5.68 19.94
C ARG A 55 8.80 4.96 20.41
N ARG A 56 7.62 5.50 20.12
CA ARG A 56 6.34 4.90 20.51
C ARG A 56 6.00 3.64 19.71
N CYS A 57 6.25 3.63 18.39
CA CYS A 57 5.94 2.46 17.55
C CYS A 57 7.01 1.36 17.64
N GLY A 58 8.21 1.71 18.12
CA GLY A 58 9.34 0.79 18.26
C GLY A 58 10.22 0.70 17.01
N PHE A 59 11.50 0.41 17.23
CA PHE A 59 12.49 0.19 16.18
C PHE A 59 12.59 -1.30 15.80
N PRO A 60 13.02 -1.66 14.56
CA PRO A 60 13.47 -0.77 13.49
C PRO A 60 12.33 -0.06 12.77
N VAL A 61 12.64 1.11 12.20
CA VAL A 61 11.69 1.88 11.38
C VAL A 61 12.25 2.12 9.98
N VAL A 62 11.36 2.53 9.08
CA VAL A 62 11.67 3.02 7.74
C VAL A 62 11.41 4.51 7.71
N ALA A 63 12.30 5.28 7.09
CA ALA A 63 12.09 6.69 6.81
C ALA A 63 12.03 6.94 5.30
N LYS A 64 11.09 7.79 4.89
CA LYS A 64 10.89 8.18 3.49
C LYS A 64 10.74 9.69 3.39
N VAL A 65 11.47 10.31 2.44
CA VAL A 65 11.29 11.74 2.17
C VAL A 65 9.93 11.97 1.50
N VAL A 66 9.26 13.05 1.89
CA VAL A 66 8.02 13.53 1.26
C VAL A 66 8.35 14.78 0.46
N GLY A 67 7.92 14.80 -0.81
CA GLY A 67 8.16 15.91 -1.76
C GLY A 67 8.71 15.42 -3.08
N PRO A 68 9.92 14.86 -3.16
CA PRO A 68 10.50 14.36 -4.40
C PRO A 68 9.66 13.24 -5.05
N VAL A 69 9.57 13.28 -6.39
CA VAL A 69 8.78 12.29 -7.17
C VAL A 69 9.45 10.92 -7.18
N HIS A 70 10.78 10.89 -7.34
CA HIS A 70 11.59 9.66 -7.40
C HIS A 70 12.42 9.50 -6.12
N LYS A 71 11.77 9.13 -5.03
CA LYS A 71 12.38 9.07 -3.68
C LYS A 71 13.59 8.15 -3.58
N SER A 72 13.52 6.99 -4.21
CA SER A 72 14.61 5.99 -4.14
C SER A 72 15.86 6.43 -4.88
N ASP A 73 15.70 7.14 -6.00
CA ASP A 73 16.82 7.56 -6.85
C ASP A 73 17.68 8.65 -6.19
N VAL A 74 17.09 9.40 -5.26
CA VAL A 74 17.78 10.49 -4.52
C VAL A 74 18.17 10.08 -3.11
N GLY A 75 18.14 8.79 -2.76
CA GLY A 75 18.43 8.33 -1.41
C GLY A 75 17.37 8.75 -0.38
N GLY A 76 16.15 8.95 -0.83
CA GLY A 76 15.01 9.39 -0.01
C GLY A 76 14.25 8.27 0.68
N VAL A 77 14.76 7.04 0.69
CA VAL A 77 14.21 5.90 1.42
C VAL A 77 15.33 5.23 2.19
N VAL A 78 15.16 5.10 3.50
CA VAL A 78 16.13 4.45 4.38
C VAL A 78 15.42 3.37 5.18
N LEU A 79 15.90 2.14 5.02
CA LEU A 79 15.38 0.96 5.71
C LEU A 79 16.21 0.66 6.97
N ASN A 80 15.61 -0.12 7.85
CA ASN A 80 16.31 -0.73 8.99
C ASN A 80 17.00 0.29 9.91
N ILE A 81 16.33 1.39 10.19
CA ILE A 81 16.78 2.38 11.17
C ILE A 81 16.53 1.81 12.57
N LYS A 82 17.61 1.53 13.32
CA LYS A 82 17.54 0.75 14.58
C LYS A 82 17.46 1.58 15.83
N GLY A 83 17.57 2.90 15.76
CA GLY A 83 17.56 3.76 16.95
C GLY A 83 17.39 5.23 16.65
N GLU A 84 17.14 5.99 17.71
CA GLU A 84 16.81 7.43 17.63
C GLU A 84 17.93 8.26 17.01
N GLN A 85 19.19 8.00 17.38
CA GLN A 85 20.33 8.74 16.84
C GLN A 85 20.48 8.53 15.34
N HIS A 86 20.31 7.28 14.86
CA HIS A 86 20.33 6.97 13.44
C HIS A 86 19.20 7.68 12.72
N LEU A 87 17.99 7.64 13.27
CA LEU A 87 16.85 8.34 12.69
C LEU A 87 17.07 9.85 12.62
N ALA A 88 17.60 10.45 13.66
CA ALA A 88 17.89 11.89 13.70
C ALA A 88 18.90 12.31 12.62
N LEU A 89 19.96 11.53 12.43
CA LEU A 89 20.96 11.77 11.37
C LEU A 89 20.35 11.66 9.97
N GLU A 90 19.55 10.61 9.74
CA GLU A 90 18.88 10.43 8.46
C GLU A 90 17.84 11.51 8.19
N PHE A 91 17.13 11.96 9.22
CA PHE A 91 16.20 13.09 9.10
C PHE A 91 16.92 14.33 8.57
N ASP A 92 18.04 14.71 9.18
CA ASP A 92 18.82 15.88 8.77
C ASP A 92 19.34 15.74 7.33
N ARG A 93 19.84 14.56 6.98
CA ARG A 93 20.31 14.27 5.62
C ARG A 93 19.19 14.35 4.59
N MET A 94 18.06 13.71 4.86
CA MET A 94 16.93 13.62 3.92
C MET A 94 16.24 14.97 3.74
N MET A 95 16.19 15.82 4.75
CA MET A 95 15.65 17.19 4.62
C MET A 95 16.52 18.09 3.75
N GLN A 96 17.76 17.71 3.43
CA GLN A 96 18.63 18.42 2.46
C GLN A 96 18.38 17.96 1.00
N ILE A 97 17.61 16.91 0.79
CA ILE A 97 17.25 16.45 -0.57
C ILE A 97 16.43 17.57 -1.24
N PRO A 98 16.71 17.91 -2.51
CA PRO A 98 15.92 18.90 -3.24
C PRO A 98 14.42 18.56 -3.20
N ASP A 99 13.58 19.57 -2.97
CA ASP A 99 12.12 19.46 -2.85
C ASP A 99 11.61 18.68 -1.62
N ALA A 100 12.48 18.31 -0.69
CA ALA A 100 12.06 17.69 0.57
C ALA A 100 11.18 18.63 1.39
N LYS A 101 9.98 18.16 1.76
CA LYS A 101 9.00 18.92 2.55
C LYS A 101 8.84 18.39 3.96
N ALA A 102 8.98 17.09 4.13
CA ALA A 102 8.81 16.40 5.39
C ALA A 102 9.43 15.00 5.30
N ILE A 103 9.52 14.33 6.44
CA ILE A 103 9.93 12.93 6.53
C ILE A 103 8.74 12.10 7.05
N MET A 104 8.46 11.00 6.36
CA MET A 104 7.52 9.97 6.79
C MET A 104 8.29 8.86 7.50
N VAL A 105 7.79 8.40 8.62
CA VAL A 105 8.33 7.25 9.36
C VAL A 105 7.25 6.19 9.53
N GLN A 106 7.65 4.95 9.32
CA GLN A 106 6.81 3.76 9.46
C GLN A 106 7.56 2.69 10.26
N PRO A 107 6.89 1.85 11.07
CA PRO A 107 7.52 0.65 11.59
C PRO A 107 7.96 -0.26 10.42
N MET A 108 9.12 -0.89 10.55
CA MET A 108 9.62 -1.84 9.55
C MET A 108 8.97 -3.20 9.77
N LEU A 109 8.03 -3.55 8.91
CA LEU A 109 7.37 -4.84 8.93
C LEU A 109 8.16 -5.88 8.13
N LYS A 110 8.02 -7.14 8.52
CA LYS A 110 8.57 -8.29 7.80
C LYS A 110 7.44 -9.14 7.24
N GLY A 111 7.66 -9.75 6.10
CA GLY A 111 6.69 -10.63 5.46
C GLY A 111 6.98 -10.84 3.99
N THR A 112 6.16 -11.64 3.35
CA THR A 112 6.16 -11.80 1.89
C THR A 112 5.53 -10.57 1.25
N GLU A 113 6.20 -9.99 0.28
CA GLU A 113 5.67 -8.85 -0.47
C GLU A 113 4.60 -9.31 -1.47
N LEU A 114 3.41 -8.74 -1.35
CA LEU A 114 2.31 -8.92 -2.28
C LEU A 114 2.01 -7.62 -3.03
N PHE A 115 1.34 -7.77 -4.14
CA PHE A 115 0.89 -6.68 -5.01
C PHE A 115 -0.60 -6.80 -5.29
N ILE A 116 -1.30 -5.67 -5.23
CA ILE A 116 -2.65 -5.51 -5.78
C ILE A 116 -2.67 -4.20 -6.56
N GLY A 117 -3.21 -4.25 -7.78
CA GLY A 117 -3.45 -3.07 -8.59
C GLY A 117 -4.84 -3.05 -9.17
N ALA A 118 -5.26 -1.89 -9.66
CA ALA A 118 -6.50 -1.76 -10.42
C ALA A 118 -6.37 -0.64 -11.45
N LYS A 119 -7.02 -0.84 -12.57
CA LYS A 119 -7.09 0.11 -13.66
C LYS A 119 -8.50 0.12 -14.26
N TYR A 120 -9.00 1.32 -14.54
CA TYR A 120 -10.26 1.49 -15.23
C TYR A 120 -10.07 1.33 -16.73
N GLU A 121 -10.86 0.44 -17.32
CA GLU A 121 -10.94 0.23 -18.77
C GLU A 121 -12.36 0.57 -19.24
N GLU A 122 -12.48 1.45 -20.21
CA GLU A 122 -13.79 1.95 -20.68
C GLU A 122 -14.78 0.85 -21.06
N LYS A 123 -14.29 -0.25 -21.63
CA LYS A 123 -15.13 -1.35 -22.08
C LYS A 123 -15.55 -2.33 -20.99
N PHE A 124 -14.76 -2.44 -19.92
CA PHE A 124 -14.90 -3.50 -18.93
C PHE A 124 -15.11 -2.99 -17.51
N GLY A 125 -14.90 -1.69 -17.26
CA GLY A 125 -14.83 -1.16 -15.90
C GLY A 125 -13.46 -1.42 -15.28
N HIS A 126 -13.41 -1.62 -13.98
CA HIS A 126 -12.15 -1.83 -13.28
C HIS A 126 -11.62 -3.26 -13.44
N VAL A 127 -10.41 -3.36 -13.94
CA VAL A 127 -9.61 -4.59 -13.93
C VAL A 127 -8.74 -4.58 -12.68
N VAL A 128 -8.87 -5.60 -11.86
CA VAL A 128 -8.07 -5.80 -10.64
C VAL A 128 -6.97 -6.81 -10.94
N LEU A 129 -5.76 -6.52 -10.49
CA LEU A 129 -4.57 -7.37 -10.62
C LEU A 129 -4.07 -7.78 -9.25
N CYS A 130 -3.57 -8.99 -9.10
CA CYS A 130 -2.87 -9.41 -7.90
C CYS A 130 -1.70 -10.32 -8.20
N GLY A 131 -0.74 -10.38 -7.28
CA GLY A 131 0.42 -11.26 -7.37
C GLY A 131 1.40 -11.01 -6.23
N LEU A 132 2.60 -11.56 -6.39
CA LEU A 132 3.74 -11.23 -5.56
C LEU A 132 4.31 -9.87 -5.96
N GLY A 133 4.85 -9.15 -4.98
CA GLY A 133 5.50 -7.86 -5.21
C GLY A 133 6.94 -7.98 -5.71
N GLY A 134 7.65 -6.84 -5.77
CA GLY A 134 9.05 -6.78 -6.18
C GLY A 134 9.27 -7.29 -7.60
N ILE A 135 10.30 -8.07 -7.81
CA ILE A 135 10.68 -8.59 -9.14
C ILE A 135 9.58 -9.39 -9.83
N PHE A 136 8.70 -10.04 -9.09
CA PHE A 136 7.61 -10.84 -9.65
C PHE A 136 6.61 -9.98 -10.43
N VAL A 137 6.28 -8.79 -9.96
CA VAL A 137 5.42 -7.86 -10.68
C VAL A 137 6.20 -6.96 -11.62
N GLU A 138 7.35 -6.44 -11.20
CA GLU A 138 8.10 -5.43 -11.97
C GLU A 138 8.80 -6.05 -13.18
N VAL A 139 9.40 -7.20 -13.03
CA VAL A 139 10.21 -7.87 -14.06
C VAL A 139 9.46 -9.02 -14.72
N LEU A 140 8.94 -9.95 -13.92
CA LEU A 140 8.33 -11.17 -14.44
C LEU A 140 6.88 -10.98 -14.87
N LYS A 141 6.22 -9.89 -14.50
CA LYS A 141 4.80 -9.61 -14.78
C LYS A 141 3.89 -10.78 -14.39
N ASP A 142 4.22 -11.44 -13.29
CA ASP A 142 3.49 -12.59 -12.77
C ASP A 142 2.28 -12.11 -11.94
N VAL A 143 1.24 -11.72 -12.65
CA VAL A 143 -0.01 -11.24 -12.06
C VAL A 143 -1.19 -12.00 -12.66
N SER A 144 -2.25 -12.14 -11.88
CA SER A 144 -3.55 -12.58 -12.37
C SER A 144 -4.53 -11.43 -12.31
N SER A 145 -5.60 -11.51 -13.10
CA SER A 145 -6.58 -10.43 -13.25
C SER A 145 -8.01 -10.91 -13.06
N GLY A 146 -8.87 -9.97 -12.64
CA GLY A 146 -10.30 -10.17 -12.55
C GLY A 146 -11.03 -8.85 -12.73
N LEU A 147 -12.30 -8.90 -13.09
CA LEU A 147 -13.15 -7.72 -13.24
C LEU A 147 -13.88 -7.42 -11.94
N ALA A 148 -13.80 -6.17 -11.48
CA ALA A 148 -14.58 -5.72 -10.33
C ALA A 148 -16.08 -5.58 -10.71
N PRO A 149 -17.01 -5.86 -9.79
CA PRO A 149 -16.79 -6.33 -8.42
C PRO A 149 -16.43 -7.82 -8.35
N LEU A 150 -15.60 -8.19 -7.39
CA LEU A 150 -15.11 -9.56 -7.21
C LEU A 150 -15.76 -10.24 -6.00
N SER A 151 -16.11 -11.52 -6.17
CA SER A 151 -16.45 -12.41 -5.07
C SER A 151 -15.19 -12.98 -4.40
N TYR A 152 -15.36 -13.60 -3.23
CA TYR A 152 -14.27 -14.34 -2.57
C TYR A 152 -13.74 -15.49 -3.42
N GLU A 153 -14.63 -16.22 -4.09
CA GLU A 153 -14.26 -17.34 -4.98
C GLU A 153 -13.37 -16.85 -6.13
N GLU A 154 -13.77 -15.74 -6.75
CA GLU A 154 -12.98 -15.11 -7.81
C GLU A 154 -11.63 -14.61 -7.30
N ALA A 155 -11.58 -14.01 -6.12
CA ALA A 155 -10.33 -13.58 -5.50
C ALA A 155 -9.39 -14.76 -5.21
N TYR A 156 -9.91 -15.85 -4.67
CA TYR A 156 -9.12 -17.08 -4.48
C TYR A 156 -8.61 -17.65 -5.81
N SER A 157 -9.46 -17.68 -6.83
CA SER A 157 -9.05 -18.12 -8.16
C SER A 157 -7.92 -17.27 -8.74
N MET A 158 -8.00 -15.96 -8.58
CA MET A 158 -6.93 -15.04 -8.98
C MET A 158 -5.61 -15.35 -8.27
N ILE A 159 -5.63 -15.46 -6.94
CA ILE A 159 -4.44 -15.77 -6.13
C ILE A 159 -3.80 -17.08 -6.59
N ARG A 160 -4.59 -18.12 -6.78
CA ARG A 160 -4.11 -19.46 -7.17
C ARG A 160 -3.63 -19.56 -8.60
N SER A 161 -4.00 -18.60 -9.45
CA SER A 161 -3.60 -18.54 -10.86
C SER A 161 -2.22 -17.86 -11.06
N VAL A 162 -1.65 -17.23 -10.04
CA VAL A 162 -0.30 -16.68 -10.09
C VAL A 162 0.71 -17.80 -10.27
N ARG A 163 1.65 -17.68 -11.19
CA ARG A 163 2.65 -18.72 -11.47
C ARG A 163 3.49 -19.08 -10.26
N ALA A 164 3.85 -18.07 -9.48
CA ALA A 164 4.61 -18.25 -8.25
C ALA A 164 3.73 -18.58 -7.03
N TYR A 165 2.54 -19.12 -7.22
CA TYR A 165 1.59 -19.42 -6.13
C TYR A 165 2.18 -20.29 -5.01
N LYS A 166 3.11 -21.16 -5.32
CA LYS A 166 3.81 -21.99 -4.31
C LYS A 166 4.51 -21.13 -3.23
N ILE A 167 4.96 -19.93 -3.58
CA ILE A 167 5.56 -19.01 -2.61
C ILE A 167 4.47 -18.48 -1.65
N ILE A 168 3.29 -18.19 -2.16
CA ILE A 168 2.13 -17.79 -1.35
C ILE A 168 1.71 -18.91 -0.38
N GLN A 169 1.68 -20.15 -0.85
CA GLN A 169 1.39 -21.32 -0.01
C GLN A 169 2.44 -21.58 1.07
N GLY A 170 3.67 -21.17 0.83
CA GLY A 170 4.82 -21.46 1.66
C GLY A 170 5.72 -22.55 1.07
N THR A 171 7.00 -22.47 1.39
CA THR A 171 8.03 -23.40 0.97
C THR A 171 8.82 -23.87 2.18
N ARG A 172 9.75 -24.83 1.99
CA ARG A 172 10.61 -25.29 3.08
C ARG A 172 11.37 -24.10 3.70
N GLY A 173 11.14 -23.85 4.99
CA GLY A 173 11.77 -22.78 5.74
C GLY A 173 11.07 -21.43 5.69
N GLN A 174 10.01 -21.29 4.88
CA GLN A 174 9.17 -20.11 4.86
C GLN A 174 7.70 -20.48 5.02
N LYS A 175 7.06 -19.89 6.02
CA LYS A 175 5.64 -20.03 6.23
C LYS A 175 4.85 -19.31 5.12
N GLY A 176 3.69 -19.85 4.77
CA GLY A 176 2.83 -19.28 3.77
C GLY A 176 2.16 -17.98 4.22
N VAL A 177 1.54 -17.33 3.26
CA VAL A 177 0.71 -16.15 3.42
C VAL A 177 -0.69 -16.57 3.88
N ASN A 178 -1.34 -15.73 4.68
CA ASN A 178 -2.76 -15.89 4.97
C ASN A 178 -3.59 -15.54 3.71
N GLU A 179 -3.95 -16.57 2.94
CA GLU A 179 -4.73 -16.41 1.70
C GLU A 179 -6.10 -15.78 1.94
N ASP A 180 -6.75 -16.10 3.06
CA ASP A 180 -8.08 -15.57 3.40
C ASP A 180 -8.01 -14.05 3.59
N LYS A 181 -7.00 -13.56 4.26
CA LYS A 181 -6.75 -12.12 4.42
C LYS A 181 -6.40 -11.45 3.10
N PHE A 182 -5.63 -12.11 2.25
CA PHE A 182 -5.30 -11.57 0.95
C PHE A 182 -6.55 -11.49 0.04
N ALA A 183 -7.35 -12.56 -0.01
CA ALA A 183 -8.62 -12.57 -0.74
C ALA A 183 -9.59 -11.49 -0.20
N GLU A 184 -9.67 -11.34 1.13
CA GLU A 184 -10.48 -10.30 1.76
C GLU A 184 -10.10 -8.91 1.28
N ILE A 185 -8.80 -8.59 1.21
CA ILE A 185 -8.32 -7.29 0.74
C ILE A 185 -8.66 -7.07 -0.74
N ILE A 186 -8.52 -8.09 -1.58
CA ILE A 186 -8.90 -8.01 -2.99
C ILE A 186 -10.39 -7.70 -3.14
N VAL A 187 -11.26 -8.37 -2.38
CA VAL A 187 -12.71 -8.13 -2.40
C VAL A 187 -13.06 -6.74 -1.88
N ARG A 188 -12.42 -6.27 -0.80
CA ARG A 188 -12.62 -4.93 -0.25
C ARG A 188 -12.20 -3.83 -1.22
N LEU A 189 -11.05 -3.99 -1.87
CA LEU A 189 -10.59 -3.09 -2.91
C LEU A 189 -11.57 -3.04 -4.09
N SER A 190 -12.03 -4.19 -4.55
CA SER A 190 -13.04 -4.30 -5.60
C SER A 190 -14.35 -3.58 -5.23
N THR A 191 -14.75 -3.65 -3.96
CA THR A 191 -15.91 -2.93 -3.44
C THR A 191 -15.67 -1.42 -3.39
N LEU A 192 -14.49 -0.97 -2.97
CA LEU A 192 -14.09 0.43 -3.03
C LEU A 192 -14.25 0.98 -4.45
N LEU A 193 -13.74 0.27 -5.45
CA LEU A 193 -13.81 0.67 -6.86
C LEU A 193 -15.25 0.77 -7.37
N ARG A 194 -16.14 -0.10 -6.91
CA ARG A 194 -17.57 -0.03 -7.26
C ARG A 194 -18.21 1.28 -6.82
N PHE A 195 -17.84 1.79 -5.65
CA PHE A 195 -18.42 3.00 -5.06
C PHE A 195 -17.58 4.26 -5.29
N ALA A 196 -16.44 4.14 -5.94
CA ALA A 196 -15.54 5.24 -6.29
C ALA A 196 -15.04 5.07 -7.74
N THR A 197 -15.97 5.20 -8.69
CA THR A 197 -15.69 5.01 -10.13
C THR A 197 -14.76 6.07 -10.71
N GLU A 198 -14.55 7.16 -9.97
CA GLU A 198 -13.55 8.20 -10.25
C GLU A 198 -12.11 7.69 -10.12
N ILE A 199 -11.89 6.61 -9.39
CA ILE A 199 -10.57 5.97 -9.35
C ILE A 199 -10.27 5.33 -10.70
N LYS A 200 -9.27 5.86 -11.39
CA LYS A 200 -8.85 5.36 -12.72
C LYS A 200 -7.67 4.41 -12.65
N GLU A 201 -6.86 4.58 -11.64
CA GLU A 201 -5.70 3.73 -11.40
C GLU A 201 -5.37 3.70 -9.91
N MET A 202 -5.03 2.54 -9.42
CA MET A 202 -4.48 2.40 -8.07
C MET A 202 -3.56 1.18 -7.97
N ASP A 203 -2.61 1.26 -7.08
CA ASP A 203 -1.79 0.13 -6.68
C ASP A 203 -1.48 0.17 -5.19
N ILE A 204 -1.44 -1.01 -4.60
CA ILE A 204 -0.93 -1.25 -3.25
C ILE A 204 0.31 -2.12 -3.42
N ASN A 205 1.48 -1.54 -3.22
CA ASN A 205 2.75 -2.20 -3.45
C ASN A 205 3.85 -1.58 -2.56
N PRO A 206 4.33 -2.35 -1.56
CA PRO A 206 3.88 -3.69 -1.24
C PRO A 206 2.70 -3.74 -0.25
N LEU A 207 2.00 -4.89 -0.23
CA LEU A 207 1.42 -5.40 1.00
C LEU A 207 2.44 -6.35 1.61
N LEU A 208 2.59 -6.34 2.93
CA LEU A 208 3.42 -7.31 3.64
C LEU A 208 2.53 -8.36 4.31
N ALA A 209 2.78 -9.60 3.97
CA ALA A 209 1.95 -10.72 4.36
C ALA A 209 2.72 -11.77 5.17
N THR A 210 2.07 -12.21 6.24
CA THR A 210 2.48 -13.34 7.07
C THR A 210 1.36 -14.38 7.12
N GLU A 211 1.54 -15.46 7.84
CA GLU A 211 0.47 -16.43 8.13
C GLU A 211 -0.69 -15.83 8.96
N LYS A 212 -0.48 -14.67 9.62
CA LYS A 212 -1.44 -14.05 10.53
C LYS A 212 -2.12 -12.82 9.95
N ALA A 213 -1.42 -12.03 9.15
CA ALA A 213 -1.89 -10.73 8.69
C ALA A 213 -1.38 -10.37 7.30
N VAL A 214 -2.13 -9.51 6.63
CA VAL A 214 -1.73 -8.84 5.39
C VAL A 214 -1.96 -7.34 5.58
N ILE A 215 -0.89 -6.55 5.47
CA ILE A 215 -0.89 -5.13 5.81
C ILE A 215 -0.36 -4.32 4.62
N ALA A 216 -1.11 -3.32 4.18
CA ALA A 216 -0.66 -2.39 3.17
C ALA A 216 0.45 -1.47 3.72
N VAL A 217 1.53 -1.31 2.97
CA VAL A 217 2.69 -0.47 3.34
C VAL A 217 2.75 0.79 2.50
N ASP A 218 2.50 0.66 1.20
CA ASP A 218 2.50 1.80 0.29
C ASP A 218 1.35 1.64 -0.72
N ALA A 219 0.70 2.75 -1.04
CA ALA A 219 -0.41 2.77 -1.99
C ALA A 219 -0.47 4.11 -2.73
N ARG A 220 -0.89 4.04 -3.98
CA ARG A 220 -1.15 5.22 -4.82
C ARG A 220 -2.51 5.09 -5.46
N ILE A 221 -3.22 6.20 -5.56
CA ILE A 221 -4.54 6.28 -6.20
C ILE A 221 -4.57 7.52 -7.10
N ARG A 222 -5.01 7.32 -8.34
CA ARG A 222 -5.26 8.39 -9.30
C ARG A 222 -6.74 8.47 -9.61
N ILE A 223 -7.30 9.66 -9.52
CA ILE A 223 -8.72 9.92 -9.81
C ILE A 223 -8.91 10.87 -10.98
N GLU A 224 -10.05 10.72 -11.63
CA GLU A 224 -10.62 11.65 -12.60
C GLU A 224 -12.12 11.78 -12.34
N LYS A 225 -12.56 13.01 -12.07
CA LYS A 225 -13.98 13.37 -11.90
C LYS A 225 -14.59 13.83 -13.21
#